data_6b209f181ece62f741dc02c886b7625a
#
_entry.id   6b209f181ece62f741dc02c886b7625a
#
_cell.length_a   1.000
_cell.length_b   1.000
_cell.length_c   1.000
_cell.angle_alpha   90.00
_cell.angle_beta   90.00
_cell.angle_gamma   90.00
#
_symmetry.space_group_name_H-M   'P 1'
#
loop_
_entity.id
_entity.type
_entity.pdbx_description
1 polymer ?
#
loop_
_entity_poly.entity_id
_entity_poly.type
_entity_poly.pdbx_seq_one_letter_code
_entity_poly.pdbx_strand_id
1 'polypeptide(L)'
;MLDFNKIKTISIKQRKNKVKLNDLIKPENSKVLINTKEFSELSSRIIDAHKSKKQVILMMGAHVIKTGMSLLIIDLIKKGVVNHIAMNGAGPIHDFELALIGETSEYVEDTIEDGTFGMIEETGRIL
;
A
#
# COMPACT_ATOMS: atom_id res chain seq x y z
N MET A 1 -13.42 30.71 -4.98
CA MET A 1 -12.11 30.26 -4.47
C MET A 1 -12.36 29.35 -3.28
N LEU A 2 -11.72 28.21 -3.22
CA LEU A 2 -11.87 27.27 -2.08
C LEU A 2 -11.24 27.93 -0.84
N ASP A 3 -11.98 27.95 0.27
CA ASP A 3 -11.48 28.48 1.55
C ASP A 3 -10.95 27.30 2.39
N PHE A 4 -9.64 27.15 2.39
CA PHE A 4 -8.96 26.05 3.11
C PHE A 4 -9.17 26.08 4.63
N ASN A 5 -9.50 27.25 5.21
CA ASN A 5 -9.81 27.37 6.63
C ASN A 5 -11.15 26.73 7.02
N LYS A 6 -11.99 26.40 6.05
CA LYS A 6 -13.28 25.73 6.26
C LYS A 6 -13.21 24.22 6.10
N ILE A 7 -12.05 23.67 5.73
CA ILE A 7 -11.87 22.21 5.63
C ILE A 7 -11.94 21.63 7.03
N LYS A 8 -12.85 20.67 7.23
CA LYS A 8 -12.95 19.89 8.46
C LYS A 8 -12.04 18.70 8.35
N THR A 9 -11.17 18.51 9.34
CA THR A 9 -10.37 17.31 9.50
C THR A 9 -10.88 16.49 10.67
N ILE A 10 -10.66 15.18 10.63
CA ILE A 10 -10.96 14.26 11.71
C ILE A 10 -9.69 13.51 12.10
N SER A 11 -9.59 13.10 13.38
CA SER A 11 -8.48 12.26 13.81
C SER A 11 -8.60 10.86 13.20
N ILE A 12 -7.47 10.30 12.79
CA ILE A 12 -7.38 8.92 12.25
C ILE A 12 -7.97 7.89 13.22
N LYS A 13 -7.96 8.16 14.52
CA LYS A 13 -8.53 7.29 15.55
C LYS A 13 -10.07 7.25 15.55
N GLN A 14 -10.72 8.23 14.94
CA GLN A 14 -12.18 8.30 14.83
C GLN A 14 -12.70 7.58 13.58
N ARG A 15 -11.80 7.30 12.64
CA ARG A 15 -12.13 6.69 11.35
C ARG A 15 -12.27 5.17 11.48
N LYS A 16 -13.29 4.61 10.84
CA LYS A 16 -13.40 3.16 10.65
C LYS A 16 -12.57 2.74 9.44
N ASN A 17 -11.83 1.66 9.56
CA ASN A 17 -10.92 1.17 8.55
C ASN A 17 -11.27 -0.25 8.09
N LYS A 18 -11.09 -0.50 6.78
CA LYS A 18 -11.41 -1.79 6.12
C LYS A 18 -10.30 -2.83 6.28
N VAL A 19 -9.04 -2.40 6.43
CA VAL A 19 -7.86 -3.26 6.44
C VAL A 19 -7.09 -3.08 7.74
N LYS A 20 -6.72 -4.18 8.36
CA LYS A 20 -5.98 -4.25 9.61
C LYS A 20 -4.69 -5.06 9.44
N LEU A 21 -3.74 -4.94 10.37
CA LEU A 21 -2.49 -5.72 10.34
C LEU A 21 -2.72 -7.24 10.23
N ASN A 22 -3.80 -7.76 10.83
CA ASN A 22 -4.12 -9.18 10.77
C ASN A 22 -4.60 -9.64 9.38
N ASP A 23 -5.00 -8.72 8.51
CA ASP A 23 -5.43 -9.01 7.14
C ASP A 23 -4.26 -9.07 6.17
N LEU A 24 -3.04 -8.73 6.62
CA LEU A 24 -1.86 -8.74 5.78
C LEU A 24 -1.46 -10.17 5.40
N ILE A 25 -1.22 -10.37 4.11
CA ILE A 25 -0.81 -11.67 3.56
C ILE A 25 0.66 -11.91 3.93
N LYS A 26 0.90 -12.99 4.68
CA LYS A 26 2.25 -13.41 5.03
C LYS A 26 2.88 -14.20 3.88
N PRO A 27 4.20 -14.08 3.63
CA PRO A 27 4.88 -14.79 2.55
C PRO A 27 4.65 -16.31 2.57
N GLU A 28 4.66 -16.93 3.77
CA GLU A 28 4.44 -18.36 3.96
C GLU A 28 3.02 -18.82 3.62
N ASN A 29 2.05 -17.91 3.62
CA ASN A 29 0.65 -18.18 3.29
C ASN A 29 0.29 -17.79 1.86
N SER A 30 1.24 -17.24 1.11
CA SER A 30 0.99 -16.85 -0.28
C SER A 30 0.82 -18.07 -1.16
N LYS A 31 -0.17 -17.99 -2.08
CA LYS A 31 -0.44 -19.06 -3.06
C LYS A 31 -0.26 -18.51 -4.46
N VAL A 32 0.35 -19.29 -5.33
CA VAL A 32 0.37 -18.99 -6.77
C VAL A 32 -1.02 -19.24 -7.32
N LEU A 33 -1.71 -18.15 -7.70
CA LEU A 33 -3.07 -18.20 -8.27
C LEU A 33 -3.06 -18.25 -9.79
N ILE A 34 -1.96 -17.83 -10.41
CA ILE A 34 -1.80 -17.73 -11.86
C ILE A 34 -0.61 -18.58 -12.27
N ASN A 35 -0.84 -19.49 -13.19
CA ASN A 35 0.23 -20.33 -13.76
C ASN A 35 0.11 -20.31 -15.30
N THR A 36 0.51 -19.17 -15.89
CA THR A 36 0.61 -19.01 -17.34
C THR A 36 2.07 -19.00 -17.79
N LYS A 37 2.29 -19.23 -19.07
CA LYS A 37 3.64 -19.16 -19.67
C LYS A 37 4.25 -17.77 -19.46
N GLU A 38 3.47 -16.72 -19.64
CA GLU A 38 3.90 -15.32 -19.51
C GLU A 38 4.29 -15.00 -18.08
N PHE A 39 3.51 -15.50 -17.09
CA PHE A 39 3.83 -15.32 -15.67
C PHE A 39 5.13 -16.05 -15.29
N SER A 40 5.33 -17.26 -15.80
CA SER A 40 6.56 -18.03 -15.58
C SER A 40 7.77 -17.34 -16.23
N GLU A 41 7.60 -16.78 -17.43
CA GLU A 41 8.65 -16.02 -18.10
C GLU A 41 9.01 -14.74 -17.31
N LEU A 42 8.01 -13.97 -16.85
CA LEU A 42 8.24 -12.78 -16.02
C LEU A 42 9.01 -13.14 -14.75
N SER A 43 8.59 -14.20 -14.07
CA SER A 43 9.24 -14.66 -12.84
C SER A 43 10.70 -15.05 -13.10
N SER A 44 10.98 -15.76 -14.19
CA SER A 44 12.34 -16.11 -14.59
C SER A 44 13.20 -14.89 -14.87
N ARG A 45 12.68 -13.89 -15.58
CA ARG A 45 13.38 -12.63 -15.88
C ARG A 45 13.74 -11.86 -14.59
N ILE A 46 12.84 -11.82 -13.60
CA ILE A 46 13.11 -11.19 -12.30
C ILE A 46 14.22 -11.94 -11.56
N ILE A 47 14.16 -13.27 -11.53
CA ILE A 47 15.19 -14.11 -10.90
C ILE A 47 16.55 -13.91 -11.58
N ASP A 48 16.60 -13.87 -12.90
CA ASP A 48 17.85 -13.68 -13.65
C ASP A 48 18.42 -12.27 -13.44
N ALA A 49 17.58 -11.25 -13.37
CA ALA A 49 17.99 -9.89 -13.02
C ALA A 49 18.62 -9.87 -11.61
N HIS A 50 17.96 -10.47 -10.64
CA HIS A 50 18.47 -10.55 -9.27
C HIS A 50 19.82 -11.28 -9.21
N LYS A 51 19.93 -12.48 -9.82
CA LYS A 51 21.19 -13.26 -9.87
C LYS A 51 22.32 -12.51 -10.55
N SER A 52 21.99 -11.72 -11.58
CA SER A 52 22.94 -10.90 -12.33
C SER A 52 23.21 -9.54 -11.70
N LYS A 53 22.72 -9.29 -10.49
CA LYS A 53 22.84 -8.00 -9.77
C LYS A 53 22.32 -6.79 -10.56
N LYS A 54 21.33 -7.00 -11.41
CA LYS A 54 20.64 -5.92 -12.13
C LYS A 54 19.53 -5.34 -11.27
N GLN A 55 19.16 -4.10 -11.56
CA GLN A 55 18.09 -3.42 -10.85
C GLN A 55 16.71 -3.95 -11.26
N VAL A 56 15.86 -4.17 -10.25
CA VAL A 56 14.45 -4.49 -10.42
C VAL A 56 13.66 -3.36 -9.77
N ILE A 57 12.89 -2.62 -10.58
CA ILE A 57 12.05 -1.53 -10.14
C ILE A 57 10.60 -2.03 -10.08
N LEU A 58 9.97 -1.95 -8.92
CA LEU A 58 8.56 -2.24 -8.75
C LEU A 58 7.76 -0.92 -8.83
N MET A 59 7.00 -0.77 -9.89
CA MET A 59 6.06 0.35 -10.03
C MET A 59 4.67 -0.12 -9.61
N MET A 60 4.06 0.50 -8.61
CA MET A 60 2.79 0.05 -8.07
C MET A 60 1.87 1.18 -7.63
N GLY A 61 0.57 0.91 -7.62
CA GLY A 61 -0.43 1.77 -6.99
C GLY A 61 -0.71 1.37 -5.54
N ALA A 62 -1.51 2.17 -4.85
CA ALA A 62 -1.88 1.99 -3.45
C ALA A 62 -2.64 0.69 -3.16
N HIS A 63 -3.33 0.11 -4.16
CA HIS A 63 -4.09 -1.13 -3.98
C HIS A 63 -3.22 -2.30 -3.51
N VAL A 64 -1.96 -2.37 -3.91
CA VAL A 64 -1.03 -3.40 -3.42
C VAL A 64 -0.97 -3.38 -1.89
N ILE A 65 -0.90 -2.19 -1.28
CA ILE A 65 -0.88 -2.02 0.18
C ILE A 65 -2.29 -2.25 0.75
N LYS A 66 -3.31 -1.62 0.18
CA LYS A 66 -4.72 -1.73 0.62
C LYS A 66 -5.28 -3.16 0.62
N THR A 67 -4.76 -4.04 -0.21
CA THR A 67 -5.18 -5.45 -0.28
C THR A 67 -4.31 -6.38 0.57
N GLY A 68 -3.47 -5.82 1.44
CA GLY A 68 -2.72 -6.59 2.42
C GLY A 68 -1.41 -7.20 1.91
N MET A 69 -0.87 -6.74 0.77
CA MET A 69 0.34 -7.32 0.18
C MET A 69 1.66 -6.72 0.70
N SER A 70 1.61 -5.81 1.67
CA SER A 70 2.80 -5.10 2.19
C SER A 70 3.91 -6.05 2.64
N LEU A 71 3.58 -7.12 3.37
CA LEU A 71 4.59 -8.07 3.85
C LEU A 71 5.29 -8.83 2.72
N LEU A 72 4.59 -9.08 1.61
CA LEU A 72 5.20 -9.70 0.42
C LEU A 72 6.21 -8.75 -0.23
N ILE A 73 5.88 -7.47 -0.33
CA ILE A 73 6.78 -6.45 -0.89
C ILE A 73 8.01 -6.27 0.02
N ILE A 74 7.80 -6.19 1.33
CA ILE A 74 8.88 -6.12 2.32
C ILE A 74 9.82 -7.33 2.21
N ASP A 75 9.28 -8.53 2.02
CA ASP A 75 10.08 -9.75 1.85
C ASP A 75 10.94 -9.69 0.58
N LEU A 76 10.37 -9.22 -0.55
CA LEU A 76 11.11 -9.02 -1.79
C LEU A 76 12.23 -7.98 -1.66
N ILE A 77 11.99 -6.89 -0.92
CA ILE A 77 13.02 -5.88 -0.62
C ILE A 77 14.13 -6.48 0.26
N LYS A 78 13.77 -7.16 1.35
CA LYS A 78 14.74 -7.78 2.27
C LYS A 78 15.60 -8.84 1.59
N LYS A 79 15.05 -9.54 0.62
CA LYS A 79 15.78 -10.51 -0.22
C LYS A 79 16.61 -9.85 -1.32
N GLY A 80 16.54 -8.53 -1.49
CA GLY A 80 17.24 -7.79 -2.54
C GLY A 80 16.73 -8.08 -3.95
N VAL A 81 15.53 -8.67 -4.08
CA VAL A 81 14.90 -8.93 -5.39
C VAL A 81 14.36 -7.61 -5.97
N VAL A 82 13.68 -6.80 -5.16
CA VAL A 82 13.25 -5.45 -5.52
C VAL A 82 14.22 -4.45 -4.91
N ASN A 83 14.80 -3.60 -5.75
CA ASN A 83 15.82 -2.62 -5.36
C ASN A 83 15.26 -1.19 -5.33
N HIS A 84 14.17 -0.95 -6.03
CA HIS A 84 13.52 0.35 -6.10
C HIS A 84 12.01 0.21 -6.17
N ILE A 85 11.29 1.08 -5.46
CA ILE A 85 9.84 1.19 -5.52
C ILE A 85 9.45 2.56 -6.03
N ALA A 86 8.56 2.60 -7.01
CA ALA A 86 7.91 3.80 -7.48
C ALA A 86 6.39 3.68 -7.27
N MET A 87 5.79 4.66 -6.61
CA MET A 87 4.36 4.69 -6.35
C MET A 87 3.83 6.13 -6.32
N ASN A 88 2.52 6.28 -6.47
CA ASN A 88 1.86 7.58 -6.27
C ASN A 88 1.68 7.88 -4.77
N GLY A 89 1.30 9.13 -4.44
CA GLY A 89 1.15 9.58 -3.05
C GLY A 89 0.18 8.76 -2.19
N ALA A 90 -0.80 8.08 -2.80
CA ALA A 90 -1.72 7.23 -2.04
C ALA A 90 -1.04 5.98 -1.45
N GLY A 91 0.04 5.48 -2.07
CA GLY A 91 0.83 4.38 -1.54
C GLY A 91 1.44 4.69 -0.16
N PRO A 92 2.27 5.72 -0.04
CA PRO A 92 2.83 6.14 1.25
C PRO A 92 1.77 6.46 2.31
N ILE A 93 0.62 7.04 1.93
CA ILE A 93 -0.47 7.32 2.87
C ILE A 93 -0.94 6.03 3.54
N HIS A 94 -1.30 5.01 2.75
CA HIS A 94 -1.78 3.74 3.32
C HIS A 94 -0.71 3.00 4.14
N ASP A 95 0.55 3.06 3.72
CA ASP A 95 1.67 2.46 4.45
C ASP A 95 1.91 3.17 5.79
N PHE A 96 1.88 4.50 5.78
CA PHE A 96 1.97 5.34 6.97
C PHE A 96 0.84 5.05 7.97
N GLU A 97 -0.41 4.92 7.50
CA GLU A 97 -1.56 4.60 8.34
C GLU A 97 -1.40 3.22 9.00
N LEU A 98 -0.99 2.20 8.25
CA LEU A 98 -0.68 0.88 8.80
C LEU A 98 0.41 0.94 9.86
N ALA A 99 1.46 1.74 9.64
CA ALA A 99 2.54 1.91 10.61
C ALA A 99 2.09 2.67 11.87
N LEU A 100 1.22 3.68 11.71
CA LEU A 100 0.80 4.55 12.81
C LEU A 100 -0.25 3.91 13.73
N ILE A 101 -1.30 3.31 13.14
CA ILE A 101 -2.45 2.78 13.89
C ILE A 101 -2.74 1.31 13.63
N GLY A 102 -1.97 0.64 12.76
CA GLY A 102 -2.20 -0.76 12.38
C GLY A 102 -3.41 -1.01 11.49
N GLU A 103 -4.01 0.05 10.95
CA GLU A 103 -5.22 -0.01 10.12
C GLU A 103 -5.13 0.98 8.98
N THR A 104 -5.83 0.72 7.88
CA THR A 104 -5.93 1.65 6.74
C THR A 104 -7.19 1.40 5.91
N SER A 105 -7.43 2.26 4.92
CA SER A 105 -8.55 2.17 3.98
C SER A 105 -9.90 2.41 4.63
N GLU A 106 -10.33 3.67 4.64
CA GLU A 106 -11.62 4.08 5.19
C GLU A 106 -12.82 3.55 4.39
N TYR A 107 -14.00 3.58 5.02
CA TYR A 107 -15.29 3.33 4.38
C TYR A 107 -15.74 4.61 3.70
N VAL A 108 -15.62 4.66 2.36
CA VAL A 108 -15.95 5.83 1.54
C VAL A 108 -17.42 6.22 1.72
N GLU A 109 -18.29 5.24 1.79
CA GLU A 109 -19.72 5.39 1.99
C GLU A 109 -20.10 6.14 3.28
N ASP A 110 -19.25 6.05 4.31
CA ASP A 110 -19.51 6.70 5.61
C ASP A 110 -19.05 8.17 5.63
N THR A 111 -18.13 8.56 4.75
CA THR A 111 -17.39 9.82 4.86
C THR A 111 -17.52 10.75 3.64
N ILE A 112 -18.04 10.22 2.53
CA ILE A 112 -18.17 11.03 1.30
C ILE A 112 -19.31 12.05 1.40
N GLU A 113 -20.40 11.71 2.11
CA GLU A 113 -21.58 12.58 2.21
C GLU A 113 -21.36 13.80 3.10
N ASP A 114 -20.55 13.66 4.16
CA ASP A 114 -20.23 14.75 5.09
C ASP A 114 -18.97 15.53 4.70
N GLY A 115 -18.28 15.10 3.63
CA GLY A 115 -17.08 15.74 3.09
C GLY A 115 -15.80 15.47 3.89
N THR A 116 -15.79 14.48 4.78
CA THR A 116 -14.60 14.10 5.57
C THR A 116 -13.74 13.02 4.93
N PHE A 117 -14.17 12.50 3.76
CA PHE A 117 -13.39 11.51 3.01
C PHE A 117 -11.96 11.98 2.73
N GLY A 118 -10.97 11.25 3.21
CA GLY A 118 -9.55 11.58 3.04
C GLY A 118 -9.06 12.77 3.88
N MET A 119 -9.91 13.38 4.70
CA MET A 119 -9.57 14.56 5.49
C MET A 119 -9.03 14.19 6.88
N ILE A 120 -7.95 13.41 6.89
CA ILE A 120 -7.33 12.93 8.13
C ILE A 120 -6.25 13.92 8.58
N GLU A 121 -6.39 14.44 9.81
CA GLU A 121 -5.50 15.46 10.37
C GLU A 121 -4.04 14.98 10.45
N GLU A 122 -3.81 13.79 11.00
CA GLU A 122 -2.47 13.25 11.19
C GLU A 122 -1.76 13.02 9.86
N THR A 123 -2.47 12.51 8.84
CA THR A 123 -1.93 12.30 7.50
C THR A 123 -1.52 13.62 6.86
N GLY A 124 -2.41 14.62 6.89
CA GLY A 124 -2.15 15.94 6.29
C GLY A 124 -1.06 16.74 7.00
N ARG A 125 -0.79 16.46 8.30
CA ARG A 125 0.23 17.15 9.06
C ARG A 125 1.63 16.51 8.96
N ILE A 126 1.71 15.20 8.76
CA ILE A 126 2.97 14.44 8.83
C ILE A 126 3.54 14.16 7.45
N LEU A 127 2.69 13.90 6.45
CA LEU A 127 3.07 13.71 5.05
C LEU A 127 2.95 14.98 4.23
#